data_225d77dc3e64d3784711b5c6e4f475e0
#
_entry.id   225d77dc3e64d3784711b5c6e4f475e0
#
_cell.length_a   1.000
_cell.length_b   1.000
_cell.length_c   1.000
_cell.angle_alpha   90.00
_cell.angle_beta   90.00
_cell.angle_gamma   90.00
#
_symmetry.space_group_name_H-M   'P 1'
#
loop_
_entity.id
_entity.type
_entity.pdbx_description
1 polymer ?
#
loop_
_entity_poly.entity_id
_entity_poly.type
_entity_poly.pdbx_seq_one_letter_code
_entity_poly.pdbx_strand_id
1 'polypeptide(L)'
;MCAMEYVRYLQESCLLISLDNYASKFTEKETVKKHYFVDNGLLHLFINNPDTLLLENLCAITLYKKYGSGVYYFNRNIEVDFYVPDEGLAVQASYRMSDESTLEHEVKALVALNSLYPLKRTIIVTYEDEGVMERDGLKIEVVPVWKWVLNGV
;
A
#
# COMPACT_ATOMS: atom_id res chain seq x y z
N MET A 1 -21.31 -7.58 21.08
CA MET A 1 -20.32 -6.59 20.58
C MET A 1 -20.00 -6.94 19.13
N CYS A 2 -20.16 -5.99 18.20
CA CYS A 2 -19.98 -6.22 16.76
C CYS A 2 -18.49 -6.09 16.39
N ALA A 3 -18.02 -6.78 15.33
CA ALA A 3 -16.64 -6.69 14.85
C ALA A 3 -16.22 -5.23 14.54
N MET A 4 -17.14 -4.42 14.02
CA MET A 4 -16.93 -2.99 13.75
C MET A 4 -16.63 -2.18 15.02
N GLU A 5 -17.20 -2.52 16.17
CA GLU A 5 -16.92 -1.84 17.44
C GLU A 5 -15.51 -2.15 17.93
N TYR A 6 -15.03 -3.39 17.75
CA TYR A 6 -13.64 -3.75 18.09
C TYR A 6 -12.63 -2.98 17.22
N VAL A 7 -12.86 -2.91 15.90
CA VAL A 7 -12.01 -2.13 15.00
C VAL A 7 -11.96 -0.67 15.44
N ARG A 8 -13.12 -0.08 15.80
CA ARG A 8 -13.17 1.30 16.31
C ARG A 8 -12.36 1.48 17.58
N TYR A 9 -12.47 0.56 18.54
CA TYR A 9 -11.68 0.64 19.78
C TYR A 9 -10.17 0.55 19.52
N LEU A 10 -9.75 -0.32 18.58
CA LEU A 10 -8.35 -0.43 18.19
C LEU A 10 -7.84 0.84 17.48
N GLN A 11 -8.68 1.51 16.70
CA GLN A 11 -8.36 2.80 16.09
C GLN A 11 -8.26 3.91 17.15
N GLU A 12 -9.24 4.00 18.06
CA GLU A 12 -9.25 4.97 19.17
C GLU A 12 -8.06 4.76 20.12
N SER A 13 -7.58 3.52 20.25
CA SER A 13 -6.37 3.18 21.01
C SER A 13 -5.08 3.41 20.23
N CYS A 14 -5.14 4.00 19.02
CA CYS A 14 -4.00 4.24 18.14
C CYS A 14 -3.20 2.96 17.78
N LEU A 15 -3.86 1.81 17.73
CA LEU A 15 -3.22 0.54 17.35
C LEU A 15 -3.40 0.22 15.87
N LEU A 16 -4.36 0.85 15.18
CA LEU A 16 -4.62 0.65 13.76
C LEU A 16 -4.57 1.96 12.97
N ILE A 17 -3.99 1.84 11.78
CA ILE A 17 -4.12 2.79 10.67
C ILE A 17 -5.22 2.26 9.76
N SER A 18 -6.15 3.12 9.35
CA SER A 18 -7.22 2.73 8.43
C SER A 18 -7.17 3.60 7.19
N LEU A 19 -7.08 2.96 6.04
CA LEU A 19 -7.08 3.62 4.74
C LEU A 19 -8.44 3.47 4.06
N ASP A 20 -8.90 4.56 3.46
CA ASP A 20 -10.09 4.57 2.63
C ASP A 20 -9.75 4.12 1.20
N ASN A 21 -10.75 3.53 0.52
CA ASN A 21 -10.65 3.27 -0.90
C ASN A 21 -10.87 4.57 -1.68
N TYR A 22 -9.88 5.00 -2.45
CA TYR A 22 -9.98 6.21 -3.26
C TYR A 22 -11.07 6.13 -4.34
N ALA A 23 -11.31 4.92 -4.88
CA ALA A 23 -12.33 4.68 -5.90
C ALA A 23 -13.76 4.62 -5.36
N SER A 24 -13.95 4.48 -4.05
CA SER A 24 -15.28 4.28 -3.45
C SER A 24 -16.08 5.58 -3.32
N LYS A 25 -17.41 5.43 -3.42
CA LYS A 25 -18.35 6.51 -3.08
C LYS A 25 -18.27 6.82 -1.58
N PHE A 26 -18.69 8.02 -1.20
CA PHE A 26 -18.62 8.49 0.20
C PHE A 26 -19.27 7.52 1.20
N THR A 27 -20.42 6.94 0.85
CA THR A 27 -21.13 5.98 1.71
C THR A 27 -20.41 4.65 1.88
N GLU A 28 -19.59 4.23 0.91
CA GLU A 28 -18.81 3.00 0.95
C GLU A 28 -17.48 3.18 1.69
N LYS A 29 -16.93 4.41 1.71
CA LYS A 29 -15.70 4.73 2.44
C LYS A 29 -15.81 4.51 3.94
N GLU A 30 -17.01 4.61 4.50
CA GLU A 30 -17.27 4.36 5.92
C GLU A 30 -17.23 2.88 6.29
N THR A 31 -17.54 1.99 5.34
CA THR A 31 -17.76 0.57 5.60
C THR A 31 -16.64 -0.35 5.14
N VAL A 32 -15.89 0.03 4.10
CA VAL A 32 -14.84 -0.79 3.51
C VAL A 32 -13.51 -0.06 3.58
N LYS A 33 -12.70 -0.42 4.57
CA LYS A 33 -11.36 0.13 4.79
C LYS A 33 -10.33 -0.98 4.81
N LYS A 34 -9.09 -0.70 4.37
CA LYS A 34 -7.94 -1.53 4.70
C LYS A 34 -7.38 -1.09 6.06
N HIS A 35 -7.06 -2.05 6.90
CA HIS A 35 -6.55 -1.81 8.24
C HIS A 35 -5.12 -2.35 8.37
N TYR A 36 -4.24 -1.54 8.93
CA TYR A 36 -2.84 -1.87 9.18
C TYR A 36 -2.52 -1.62 10.65
N PHE A 37 -1.62 -2.41 11.23
CA PHE A 37 -1.11 -2.16 12.57
C PHE A 37 -0.09 -1.02 12.56
N VAL A 38 -0.09 -0.20 13.59
CA VAL A 38 0.91 0.87 13.77
C VAL A 38 2.31 0.33 14.06
N ASP A 39 2.43 -0.96 14.36
CA ASP A 39 3.68 -1.64 14.68
C ASP A 39 3.69 -3.06 14.10
N ASN A 40 4.80 -3.39 13.38
CA ASN A 40 4.98 -4.71 12.77
C ASN A 40 5.15 -5.84 13.82
N GLY A 41 5.65 -5.53 14.99
CA GLY A 41 5.77 -6.49 16.07
C GLY A 41 4.40 -6.98 16.56
N LEU A 42 3.42 -6.07 16.62
CA LEU A 42 2.04 -6.44 16.94
C LEU A 42 1.45 -7.35 15.86
N LEU A 43 1.61 -6.97 14.58
CA LEU A 43 1.11 -7.79 13.48
C LEU A 43 1.72 -9.19 13.49
N HIS A 44 3.04 -9.30 13.72
CA HIS A 44 3.78 -10.57 13.72
C HIS A 44 3.25 -11.58 14.75
N LEU A 45 2.64 -11.12 15.84
CA LEU A 45 2.04 -12.00 16.87
C LEU A 45 0.81 -12.77 16.36
N PHE A 46 0.16 -12.31 15.30
CA PHE A 46 -1.15 -12.83 14.86
C PHE A 46 -1.11 -13.57 13.52
N ILE A 47 0.01 -13.57 12.81
CA ILE A 47 0.09 -14.12 11.44
C ILE A 47 1.13 -15.24 11.32
N ASN A 48 0.75 -16.26 10.52
CA ASN A 48 1.65 -17.28 10.01
C ASN A 48 2.11 -16.88 8.59
N ASN A 49 3.38 -17.08 8.25
CA ASN A 49 3.99 -16.61 6.98
C ASN A 49 3.88 -15.10 6.79
N PRO A 50 4.55 -14.33 7.64
CA PRO A 50 4.31 -12.89 7.77
C PRO A 50 4.92 -12.02 6.67
N ASP A 51 5.84 -12.52 5.84
CA ASP A 51 6.77 -11.72 5.05
C ASP A 51 6.10 -10.66 4.18
N THR A 52 5.14 -11.05 3.35
CA THR A 52 4.42 -10.11 2.46
C THR A 52 3.55 -9.13 3.26
N LEU A 53 2.84 -9.64 4.27
CA LEU A 53 1.97 -8.80 5.11
C LEU A 53 2.77 -7.81 5.97
N LEU A 54 3.93 -8.21 6.49
CA LEU A 54 4.81 -7.32 7.23
C LEU A 54 5.41 -6.24 6.35
N LEU A 55 5.77 -6.58 5.10
CA LEU A 55 6.26 -5.61 4.13
C LEU A 55 5.19 -4.56 3.80
N GLU A 56 3.99 -5.01 3.46
CA GLU A 56 2.85 -4.12 3.16
C GLU A 56 2.50 -3.24 4.37
N ASN A 57 2.46 -3.82 5.58
CA ASN A 57 2.21 -3.07 6.81
C ASN A 57 3.29 -2.01 7.09
N LEU A 58 4.56 -2.32 6.84
CA LEU A 58 5.66 -1.35 6.97
C LEU A 58 5.54 -0.21 5.95
N CYS A 59 5.10 -0.51 4.73
CA CYS A 59 4.78 0.51 3.72
C CYS A 59 3.65 1.43 4.22
N ALA A 60 2.57 0.87 4.77
CA ALA A 60 1.46 1.64 5.34
C ALA A 60 1.93 2.58 6.46
N ILE A 61 2.72 2.07 7.41
CA ILE A 61 3.29 2.87 8.52
C ILE A 61 4.12 4.04 7.97
N THR A 62 5.00 3.74 7.01
CA THR A 62 5.94 4.74 6.45
C THR A 62 5.19 5.84 5.71
N LEU A 63 4.25 5.48 4.85
CA LEU A 63 3.41 6.42 4.10
C LEU A 63 2.52 7.25 5.03
N TYR A 64 1.88 6.61 6.00
CA TYR A 64 1.00 7.31 6.94
C TYR A 64 1.75 8.29 7.83
N LYS A 65 2.97 7.97 8.25
CA LYS A 65 3.84 8.92 8.98
C LYS A 65 4.12 10.18 8.20
N LYS A 66 4.24 10.08 6.88
CA LYS A 66 4.56 11.22 6.02
C LYS A 66 3.33 12.00 5.53
N TYR A 67 2.29 11.29 5.12
CA TYR A 67 1.14 11.88 4.42
C TYR A 67 -0.17 11.84 5.22
N GLY A 68 -0.18 11.16 6.40
CA GLY A 68 -1.37 11.09 7.26
C GLY A 68 -2.59 10.54 6.52
N SER A 69 -3.71 11.23 6.65
CA SER A 69 -4.98 10.87 6.00
C SER A 69 -5.00 11.06 4.47
N GLY A 70 -3.92 11.56 3.88
CA GLY A 70 -3.75 11.67 2.42
C GLY A 70 -3.37 10.35 1.73
N VAL A 71 -3.21 9.27 2.49
CA VAL A 71 -2.91 7.93 1.96
C VAL A 71 -4.21 7.15 1.79
N TYR A 72 -4.39 6.58 0.62
CA TYR A 72 -5.52 5.73 0.25
C TYR A 72 -5.01 4.41 -0.29
N TYR A 73 -5.87 3.39 -0.37
CA TYR A 73 -5.69 2.30 -1.32
C TYR A 73 -6.64 2.52 -2.51
N PHE A 74 -6.39 1.84 -3.62
CA PHE A 74 -7.27 1.89 -4.78
C PHE A 74 -7.77 0.48 -5.10
N ASN A 75 -9.08 0.28 -5.11
CA ASN A 75 -9.69 -0.99 -5.51
C ASN A 75 -10.96 -0.72 -6.30
N ARG A 76 -10.84 -0.92 -7.63
CA ARG A 76 -11.95 -0.91 -8.59
C ARG A 76 -11.51 -1.64 -9.86
N ASN A 77 -11.81 -2.93 -9.98
CA ASN A 77 -11.36 -3.83 -11.04
C ASN A 77 -9.83 -4.11 -11.07
N ILE A 78 -9.06 -3.25 -10.44
CA ILE A 78 -7.62 -3.38 -10.17
C ILE A 78 -7.39 -3.01 -8.71
N GLU A 79 -6.33 -3.54 -8.12
CA GLU A 79 -5.95 -3.20 -6.76
C GLU A 79 -4.55 -2.57 -6.74
N VAL A 80 -4.43 -1.38 -6.13
CA VAL A 80 -3.17 -0.73 -5.80
C VAL A 80 -3.12 -0.52 -4.30
N ASP A 81 -2.06 -1.01 -3.66
CA ASP A 81 -1.94 -1.04 -2.20
C ASP A 81 -1.99 0.35 -1.60
N PHE A 82 -1.25 1.30 -2.18
CA PHE A 82 -1.20 2.67 -1.67
C PHE A 82 -1.22 3.69 -2.81
N TYR A 83 -2.04 4.70 -2.64
CA TYR A 83 -2.16 5.84 -3.54
C TYR A 83 -2.20 7.15 -2.74
N VAL A 84 -1.35 8.10 -3.10
CA VAL A 84 -1.29 9.44 -2.53
C VAL A 84 -1.62 10.44 -3.64
N PRO A 85 -2.89 10.82 -3.80
CA PRO A 85 -3.36 11.61 -4.95
C PRO A 85 -2.67 12.98 -5.06
N ASP A 86 -2.46 13.68 -3.95
CA ASP A 86 -1.85 15.02 -3.93
C ASP A 86 -0.40 15.00 -4.45
N GLU A 87 0.29 13.88 -4.26
CA GLU A 87 1.66 13.68 -4.74
C GLU A 87 1.70 13.01 -6.13
N GLY A 88 0.59 12.45 -6.60
CA GLY A 88 0.57 11.58 -7.78
C GLY A 88 1.47 10.35 -7.60
N LEU A 89 1.51 9.81 -6.38
CA LEU A 89 2.36 8.67 -5.99
C LEU A 89 1.51 7.42 -5.86
N ALA A 90 1.94 6.32 -6.51
CA ALA A 90 1.40 4.99 -6.32
C ALA A 90 2.50 4.03 -5.86
N VAL A 91 2.19 3.19 -4.87
CA VAL A 91 3.12 2.23 -4.28
C VAL A 91 2.45 0.86 -4.18
N GLN A 92 3.15 -0.18 -4.63
CA GLN A 92 2.83 -1.59 -4.42
C GLN A 92 3.87 -2.23 -3.51
N ALA A 93 3.46 -3.20 -2.71
CA ALA A 93 4.35 -3.98 -1.86
C ALA A 93 4.44 -5.41 -2.38
N SER A 94 5.59 -5.81 -2.91
CA SER A 94 5.84 -7.14 -3.45
C SER A 94 7.11 -7.74 -2.83
N TYR A 95 6.97 -8.84 -2.08
CA TYR A 95 8.11 -9.39 -1.33
C TYR A 95 9.28 -9.78 -2.23
N ARG A 96 9.00 -10.37 -3.42
CA ARG A 96 10.00 -10.77 -4.43
C ARG A 96 9.52 -10.49 -5.84
N MET A 97 10.45 -10.05 -6.69
CA MET A 97 10.22 -9.83 -8.11
C MET A 97 10.34 -11.10 -8.97
N SER A 98 10.77 -12.24 -8.40
CA SER A 98 11.01 -13.49 -9.11
C SER A 98 9.75 -14.24 -9.55
N ASP A 99 8.58 -13.88 -9.03
CA ASP A 99 7.30 -14.41 -9.49
C ASP A 99 6.76 -13.52 -10.63
N GLU A 100 6.97 -13.94 -11.86
CA GLU A 100 6.55 -13.21 -13.06
C GLU A 100 5.04 -12.90 -13.06
N SER A 101 4.21 -13.81 -12.53
CA SER A 101 2.76 -13.64 -12.51
C SER A 101 2.35 -12.54 -11.54
N THR A 102 2.94 -12.51 -10.36
CA THR A 102 2.72 -11.47 -9.35
C THR A 102 3.21 -10.12 -9.86
N LEU A 103 4.44 -10.08 -10.39
CA LEU A 103 5.01 -8.87 -10.95
C LEU A 103 4.15 -8.28 -12.08
N GLU A 104 3.70 -9.11 -13.01
CA GLU A 104 2.85 -8.69 -14.13
C GLU A 104 1.52 -8.11 -13.62
N HIS A 105 0.96 -8.68 -12.54
CA HIS A 105 -0.26 -8.18 -11.91
C HIS A 105 -0.06 -6.80 -11.30
N GLU A 106 1.02 -6.62 -10.52
CA GLU A 106 1.37 -5.35 -9.87
C GLU A 106 1.61 -4.24 -10.90
N VAL A 107 2.39 -4.55 -11.94
CA VAL A 107 2.69 -3.60 -13.02
C VAL A 107 1.42 -3.20 -13.77
N LYS A 108 0.55 -4.16 -14.11
CA LYS A 108 -0.73 -3.87 -14.79
C LYS A 108 -1.62 -2.96 -13.95
N ALA A 109 -1.68 -3.17 -12.65
CA ALA A 109 -2.46 -2.34 -11.74
C ALA A 109 -1.96 -0.88 -11.72
N LEU A 110 -0.63 -0.67 -11.66
CA LEU A 110 -0.02 0.65 -11.71
C LEU A 110 -0.27 1.37 -13.06
N VAL A 111 -0.12 0.66 -14.17
CA VAL A 111 -0.41 1.20 -15.52
C VAL A 111 -1.88 1.59 -15.65
N ALA A 112 -2.79 0.75 -15.17
CA ALA A 112 -4.22 1.03 -15.22
C ALA A 112 -4.59 2.22 -14.33
N LEU A 113 -3.99 2.36 -13.13
CA LEU A 113 -4.19 3.52 -12.28
C LEU A 113 -3.67 4.79 -12.95
N ASN A 114 -2.48 4.74 -13.59
CA ASN A 114 -1.92 5.88 -14.34
C ASN A 114 -2.83 6.35 -15.48
N SER A 115 -3.56 5.43 -16.09
CA SER A 115 -4.53 5.78 -17.15
C SER A 115 -5.76 6.51 -16.62
N LEU A 116 -6.11 6.32 -15.35
CA LEU A 116 -7.23 6.99 -14.67
C LEU A 116 -6.79 8.30 -14.02
N TYR A 117 -5.63 8.28 -13.39
CA TYR A 117 -5.06 9.41 -12.63
C TYR A 117 -3.57 9.52 -12.95
N PRO A 118 -3.12 10.58 -13.65
CA PRO A 118 -1.71 10.75 -14.02
C PRO A 118 -0.79 10.66 -12.80
N LEU A 119 0.12 9.70 -12.82
CA LEU A 119 1.08 9.47 -11.75
C LEU A 119 2.40 10.19 -12.06
N LYS A 120 2.98 10.85 -11.05
CA LYS A 120 4.30 11.45 -11.12
C LYS A 120 5.40 10.47 -10.72
N ARG A 121 5.07 9.52 -9.85
CA ARG A 121 6.00 8.53 -9.33
C ARG A 121 5.31 7.20 -9.04
N THR A 122 5.91 6.12 -9.47
CA THR A 122 5.43 4.75 -9.24
C THR A 122 6.53 3.89 -8.68
N ILE A 123 6.23 3.20 -7.58
CA ILE A 123 7.19 2.41 -6.83
C ILE A 123 6.63 1.02 -6.55
N ILE A 124 7.46 -0.01 -6.75
CA ILE A 124 7.25 -1.33 -6.16
C ILE A 124 8.29 -1.48 -5.06
N VAL A 125 7.83 -1.55 -3.81
CA VAL A 125 8.68 -1.81 -2.65
C VAL A 125 8.85 -3.31 -2.50
N THR A 126 10.10 -3.77 -2.45
CA THR A 126 10.45 -5.19 -2.32
C THR A 126 11.22 -5.44 -1.03
N TYR A 127 11.46 -6.72 -0.70
CA TYR A 127 12.34 -7.03 0.43
C TYR A 127 13.79 -6.61 0.13
N GLU A 128 14.36 -7.01 -1.02
CA GLU A 128 15.76 -6.73 -1.38
C GLU A 128 16.03 -6.42 -2.86
N ASP A 129 15.03 -6.66 -3.75
CA ASP A 129 15.20 -6.41 -5.17
C ASP A 129 15.26 -4.90 -5.47
N GLU A 130 16.13 -4.51 -6.41
CA GLU A 130 16.31 -3.12 -6.83
C GLU A 130 16.38 -3.02 -8.36
N GLY A 131 15.76 -2.01 -8.93
CA GLY A 131 15.81 -1.77 -10.37
C GLY A 131 14.87 -0.66 -10.83
N VAL A 132 14.78 -0.53 -12.13
CA VAL A 132 13.84 0.35 -12.82
C VAL A 132 13.30 -0.39 -14.03
N MET A 133 12.01 -0.34 -14.23
CA MET A 133 11.37 -0.85 -15.43
C MET A 133 10.49 0.21 -16.06
N GLU A 134 10.16 0.00 -17.33
CA GLU A 134 9.21 0.83 -18.05
C GLU A 134 8.14 -0.05 -18.70
N ARG A 135 6.89 0.34 -18.51
CA ARG A 135 5.76 -0.33 -19.14
C ARG A 135 4.73 0.70 -19.60
N ASP A 136 4.39 0.66 -20.88
CA ASP A 136 3.42 1.56 -21.51
C ASP A 136 3.72 3.06 -21.25
N GLY A 137 5.01 3.42 -21.27
CA GLY A 137 5.48 4.78 -20.99
C GLY A 137 5.50 5.17 -19.52
N LEU A 138 5.11 4.25 -18.60
CA LEU A 138 5.19 4.47 -17.17
C LEU A 138 6.51 3.92 -16.63
N LYS A 139 7.30 4.79 -16.01
CA LYS A 139 8.51 4.41 -15.30
C LYS A 139 8.16 3.91 -13.91
N ILE A 140 8.59 2.69 -13.57
CA ILE A 140 8.34 2.05 -12.27
C ILE A 140 9.68 1.81 -11.59
N GLU A 141 9.86 2.40 -10.42
CA GLU A 141 11.02 2.19 -9.56
C GLU A 141 10.81 0.95 -8.71
N VAL A 142 11.77 0.03 -8.70
CA VAL A 142 11.81 -1.11 -7.77
C VAL A 142 12.81 -0.78 -6.68
N VAL A 143 12.36 -0.72 -5.43
CA VAL A 143 13.17 -0.21 -4.33
C VAL A 143 13.12 -1.18 -3.15
N PRO A 144 14.27 -1.65 -2.65
CA PRO A 144 14.28 -2.48 -1.45
C PRO A 144 13.81 -1.68 -0.22
N VAL A 145 13.03 -2.32 0.64
CA VAL A 145 12.34 -1.68 1.76
C VAL A 145 13.28 -0.92 2.70
N TRP A 146 14.46 -1.45 2.96
CA TRP A 146 15.44 -0.78 3.82
C TRP A 146 15.88 0.57 3.24
N LYS A 147 16.13 0.62 1.92
CA LYS A 147 16.51 1.84 1.21
C LYS A 147 15.37 2.85 1.15
N TRP A 148 14.16 2.34 0.90
CA TRP A 148 12.96 3.16 0.84
C TRP A 148 12.63 3.83 2.19
N VAL A 149 12.73 3.08 3.29
CA VAL A 149 12.52 3.62 4.66
C VAL A 149 13.59 4.63 5.06
N LEU A 150 14.86 4.39 4.71
CA LEU A 150 15.98 5.28 5.08
C LEU A 150 16.00 6.58 4.29
N ASN A 151 15.67 6.54 3.01
CA ASN A 151 15.73 7.72 2.14
C ASN A 151 14.45 8.58 2.20
N GLY A 152 13.45 8.10 2.91
CA GLY A 152 12.11 8.69 2.89
C GLY A 152 11.37 8.44 1.58
N VAL A 153 10.07 8.51 1.62
CA VAL A 153 9.18 8.37 0.45
C VAL A 153 9.27 9.60 -0.44
#